data_281fcee938314148751488b895e75ba0
#
_entry.id   281fcee938314148751488b895e75ba0
#
_cell.length_a   1.000
_cell.length_b   1.000
_cell.length_c   1.000
_cell.angle_alpha   90.00
_cell.angle_beta   90.00
_cell.angle_gamma   90.00
#
_symmetry.space_group_name_H-M   'P 1'
#
loop_
_entity.id
_entity.type
_entity.pdbx_description
1 polymer ?
#
loop_
_entity_poly.entity_id
_entity_poly.type
_entity_poly.pdbx_seq_one_letter_code
_entity_poly.pdbx_strand_id
1 'polypeptide(L)'
;MKIKTLSYLTLLAPSFTNAFIIPPHVSFTTNAKTSAIQSSTTLFHHAEGGTIDLKTFANAAATISSTVATLKDQIIVVKYGGNAMTSPELSTIFCQDVATLQKLGLKVVVVHGGGPQINNLLKKLNVESSFAPNGMRISSAEVVEGAALALCGQVNKNIANGICNAGGTAVGLSGRDAKVLECEKQLEDGIDLGFVGSVKRVNTDFLRKLLDIGVTPVIAPIGCGMAENGEDGVVYNVNADVAAGRVAGELRAARVIFLTDIAGVLDKEKSLLKKLSMDDVKNLIADQTITGGMIPKVSYATDAVRLGVKGAFITDGRVPHALVNEVLTLGSGEGGTVISG
;
A
#
# COMPACT_ATOMS: atom_id res chain seq x y z
N MET A 1 36.15 45.62 -38.86
CA MET A 1 34.88 44.96 -38.51
C MET A 1 35.01 44.43 -37.08
N LYS A 2 34.30 45.01 -36.10
CA LYS A 2 34.59 44.90 -34.68
C LYS A 2 33.90 43.66 -34.10
N ILE A 3 34.66 42.79 -33.48
CA ILE A 3 34.16 41.66 -32.66
C ILE A 3 33.92 42.21 -31.27
N LYS A 4 32.68 42.10 -30.78
CA LYS A 4 32.32 42.43 -29.40
C LYS A 4 32.37 41.14 -28.54
N THR A 5 33.23 41.22 -27.56
CA THR A 5 33.36 40.27 -26.44
C THR A 5 32.13 40.35 -25.57
N LEU A 6 31.50 39.19 -25.25
CA LEU A 6 30.42 39.08 -24.27
C LEU A 6 30.97 38.46 -23.00
N SER A 7 30.92 39.22 -21.93
CA SER A 7 31.40 38.88 -20.60
C SER A 7 30.41 37.94 -19.89
N TYR A 8 30.95 36.91 -19.22
CA TYR A 8 30.26 36.01 -18.32
C TYR A 8 29.77 36.72 -17.05
N LEU A 9 28.48 36.66 -16.80
CA LEU A 9 27.90 37.11 -15.54
C LEU A 9 27.72 35.87 -14.63
N THR A 10 28.53 35.81 -13.58
CA THR A 10 28.44 34.82 -12.51
C THR A 10 27.24 35.17 -11.61
N LEU A 11 26.18 34.39 -11.64
CA LEU A 11 25.08 34.52 -10.68
C LEU A 11 25.42 33.73 -9.43
N LEU A 12 25.65 34.46 -8.33
CA LEU A 12 25.73 33.97 -6.96
C LEU A 12 24.32 33.51 -6.52
N ALA A 13 24.24 32.29 -6.04
CA ALA A 13 23.04 31.75 -5.40
C ALA A 13 22.86 32.40 -4.00
N PRO A 14 21.64 32.80 -3.61
CA PRO A 14 21.39 33.25 -2.24
C PRO A 14 21.22 32.07 -1.32
N SER A 15 22.06 32.02 -0.29
CA SER A 15 21.90 31.18 0.90
C SER A 15 20.67 31.62 1.68
N PHE A 16 19.64 30.76 1.74
CA PHE A 16 18.50 30.97 2.64
C PHE A 16 18.88 30.51 4.04
N THR A 17 19.33 31.43 4.89
CA THR A 17 19.27 31.29 6.34
C THR A 17 17.91 31.81 6.81
N ASN A 18 16.99 30.90 7.12
CA ASN A 18 15.75 31.27 7.81
C ASN A 18 16.08 31.60 9.27
N ALA A 19 16.30 32.88 9.54
CA ALA A 19 16.28 33.42 10.89
C ALA A 19 14.84 33.49 11.40
N PHE A 20 14.49 32.76 12.43
CA PHE A 20 13.25 32.94 13.18
C PHE A 20 13.27 34.31 13.84
N ILE A 21 12.42 35.22 13.36
CA ILE A 21 12.15 36.50 14.02
C ILE A 21 11.17 36.24 15.16
N ILE A 22 11.68 36.28 16.38
CA ILE A 22 10.86 36.30 17.60
C ILE A 22 10.41 37.76 17.82
N PRO A 23 9.11 38.04 17.96
CA PRO A 23 8.66 39.40 18.28
C PRO A 23 9.09 39.82 19.70
N PRO A 24 9.52 41.07 19.90
CA PRO A 24 10.00 41.56 21.19
C PRO A 24 8.83 41.94 22.05
N HIS A 25 8.35 41.06 22.89
CA HIS A 25 7.56 41.36 24.13
C HIS A 25 7.01 40.03 24.70
N VAL A 26 7.92 39.22 25.27
CA VAL A 26 7.53 38.27 26.31
C VAL A 26 8.56 38.41 27.44
N SER A 27 8.19 39.09 28.51
CA SER A 27 8.98 39.15 29.73
C SER A 27 8.84 37.81 30.48
N PHE A 28 9.91 37.05 30.58
CA PHE A 28 9.97 35.88 31.43
C PHE A 28 10.29 36.34 32.86
N THR A 29 9.30 36.33 33.75
CA THR A 29 9.53 36.35 35.18
C THR A 29 9.88 34.93 35.65
N THR A 30 11.07 34.77 36.26
CA THR A 30 11.58 33.56 36.83
C THR A 30 10.76 33.10 38.02
N ASN A 31 9.84 32.15 37.81
CA ASN A 31 9.36 31.23 38.84
C ASN A 31 9.08 29.88 38.18
N ALA A 32 10.13 29.24 37.70
CA ALA A 32 10.06 27.97 36.99
C ALA A 32 10.88 26.91 37.73
N LYS A 33 10.32 26.31 38.75
CA LYS A 33 10.84 25.04 39.30
C LYS A 33 9.78 23.99 39.64
N THR A 34 8.48 24.27 39.42
CA THR A 34 7.44 23.27 39.73
C THR A 34 6.37 23.07 38.63
N SER A 35 6.37 23.85 37.54
CA SER A 35 5.33 23.78 36.50
C SER A 35 5.71 22.93 35.28
N ALA A 36 6.98 22.54 35.11
CA ALA A 36 7.42 21.77 33.93
C ALA A 36 6.97 20.30 33.95
N ILE A 37 6.66 19.74 35.13
CA ILE A 37 6.19 18.35 35.26
C ILE A 37 4.67 18.25 35.10
N GLN A 38 3.92 19.31 35.40
CA GLN A 38 2.47 19.31 35.24
C GLN A 38 1.98 19.59 33.81
N SER A 39 2.78 20.25 32.96
CA SER A 39 2.39 20.50 31.56
C SER A 39 2.55 19.31 30.64
N SER A 40 3.40 18.32 30.99
CA SER A 40 3.53 17.08 30.21
C SER A 40 2.38 16.11 30.43
N THR A 41 1.66 16.22 31.53
CA THR A 41 0.50 15.36 31.83
C THR A 41 -0.78 15.81 31.07
N THR A 42 -0.86 17.06 30.66
CA THR A 42 -2.06 17.63 30.00
C THR A 42 -2.12 17.33 28.49
N LEU A 43 -1.01 16.95 27.86
CA LEU A 43 -0.96 16.60 26.43
C LEU A 43 -1.55 15.21 26.12
N PHE A 44 -1.78 14.38 27.13
CA PHE A 44 -2.30 13.01 26.97
C PHE A 44 -3.80 12.88 27.28
N HIS A 45 -4.50 13.98 27.51
CA HIS A 45 -5.92 13.98 27.94
C HIS A 45 -6.97 14.08 26.81
N HIS A 46 -6.60 13.87 25.54
CA HIS A 46 -7.56 13.97 24.42
C HIS A 46 -7.69 12.70 23.59
N ALA A 47 -7.68 11.54 24.24
CA ALA A 47 -8.26 10.34 23.66
C ALA A 47 -9.17 9.71 24.71
N GLU A 48 -10.38 9.38 24.34
CA GLU A 48 -11.44 8.86 25.18
C GLU A 48 -10.93 7.85 26.24
N GLY A 49 -10.89 8.26 27.49
CA GLY A 49 -11.09 7.41 28.66
C GLY A 49 -9.94 6.52 29.15
N GLY A 50 -8.73 6.55 28.62
CA GLY A 50 -7.62 5.71 29.10
C GLY A 50 -6.33 6.48 29.31
N THR A 51 -5.85 6.60 30.55
CA THR A 51 -4.50 7.06 30.86
C THR A 51 -3.51 5.96 30.51
N ILE A 52 -2.74 6.15 29.42
CA ILE A 52 -1.58 5.30 29.14
C ILE A 52 -0.51 5.69 30.14
N ASP A 53 -0.03 4.75 30.97
CA ASP A 53 1.06 5.04 31.89
C ASP A 53 2.35 5.31 31.13
N LEU A 54 3.22 6.16 31.69
CA LEU A 54 4.48 6.58 31.06
C LEU A 54 5.41 5.41 30.74
N LYS A 55 5.38 4.33 31.51
CA LYS A 55 6.21 3.14 31.30
C LYS A 55 5.73 2.38 30.07
N THR A 56 4.43 2.18 29.93
CA THR A 56 3.81 1.55 28.74
C THR A 56 4.11 2.36 27.49
N PHE A 57 3.97 3.70 27.56
CA PHE A 57 4.31 4.59 26.44
C PHE A 57 5.82 4.52 26.08
N ALA A 58 6.72 4.58 27.06
CA ALA A 58 8.15 4.50 26.82
C ALA A 58 8.56 3.15 26.21
N ASN A 59 7.98 2.05 26.67
CA ASN A 59 8.22 0.73 26.10
C ASN A 59 7.71 0.64 24.65
N ALA A 60 6.52 1.14 24.37
CA ALA A 60 5.98 1.20 23.00
C ALA A 60 6.88 2.04 22.09
N ALA A 61 7.31 3.23 22.55
CA ALA A 61 8.20 4.09 21.78
C ALA A 61 9.56 3.44 21.50
N ALA A 62 10.14 2.71 22.45
CA ALA A 62 11.39 1.97 22.27
C ALA A 62 11.20 0.82 21.25
N THR A 63 10.09 0.08 21.33
CA THR A 63 9.75 -0.99 20.38
C THR A 63 9.57 -0.43 18.97
N ILE A 64 8.81 0.65 18.80
CA ILE A 64 8.59 1.32 17.51
C ILE A 64 9.95 1.79 16.95
N SER A 65 10.79 2.44 17.76
CA SER A 65 12.10 2.92 17.33
C SER A 65 13.00 1.78 16.83
N SER A 66 13.03 0.66 17.53
CA SER A 66 13.78 -0.54 17.12
C SER A 66 13.23 -1.13 15.81
N THR A 67 11.92 -1.21 15.69
CA THR A 67 11.25 -1.71 14.47
C THR A 67 11.55 -0.82 13.27
N VAL A 68 11.42 0.49 13.42
CA VAL A 68 11.74 1.46 12.38
C VAL A 68 13.20 1.36 11.96
N ALA A 69 14.14 1.23 12.90
CA ALA A 69 15.56 1.05 12.59
C ALA A 69 15.82 -0.23 11.76
N THR A 70 15.09 -1.31 12.04
CA THR A 70 15.19 -2.58 11.28
C THR A 70 14.56 -2.48 9.89
N LEU A 71 13.47 -1.71 9.74
CA LEU A 71 12.71 -1.59 8.50
C LEU A 71 13.12 -0.38 7.65
N LYS A 72 13.99 0.48 8.15
CA LYS A 72 14.48 1.64 7.41
C LYS A 72 15.00 1.22 6.04
N ASP A 73 14.62 1.97 5.01
CA ASP A 73 14.93 1.71 3.60
C ASP A 73 14.39 0.39 3.04
N GLN A 74 13.67 -0.41 3.83
CA GLN A 74 13.01 -1.61 3.33
C GLN A 74 11.77 -1.24 2.52
N ILE A 75 11.51 -2.03 1.48
CA ILE A 75 10.30 -1.88 0.66
C ILE A 75 9.17 -2.68 1.29
N ILE A 76 8.02 -2.02 1.44
CA ILE A 76 6.76 -2.62 1.88
C ILE A 76 5.74 -2.40 0.78
N VAL A 77 5.13 -3.47 0.30
CA VAL A 77 4.04 -3.41 -0.67
C VAL A 77 2.71 -3.60 0.07
N VAL A 78 1.76 -2.72 -0.18
CA VAL A 78 0.44 -2.77 0.44
C VAL A 78 -0.61 -2.96 -0.63
N LYS A 79 -1.38 -4.04 -0.53
CA LYS A 79 -2.61 -4.18 -1.31
C LYS A 79 -3.75 -3.52 -0.54
N TYR A 80 -4.33 -2.50 -1.13
CA TYR A 80 -5.46 -1.76 -0.57
C TYR A 80 -6.74 -2.02 -1.37
N GLY A 81 -7.79 -2.49 -0.69
CA GLY A 81 -9.04 -2.85 -1.37
C GLY A 81 -10.16 -3.18 -0.39
N GLY A 82 -11.27 -3.69 -0.94
CA GLY A 82 -12.42 -4.11 -0.15
C GLY A 82 -13.22 -2.95 0.46
N ASN A 83 -13.91 -3.23 1.56
CA ASN A 83 -14.79 -2.26 2.23
C ASN A 83 -14.02 -1.08 2.86
N ALA A 84 -12.73 -1.25 3.16
CA ALA A 84 -11.89 -0.16 3.64
C ALA A 84 -11.82 1.02 2.65
N MET A 85 -12.02 0.76 1.35
CA MET A 85 -12.04 1.81 0.32
C MET A 85 -13.40 2.52 0.18
N THR A 86 -14.46 1.96 0.75
CA THR A 86 -15.82 2.53 0.63
C THR A 86 -16.16 3.46 1.78
N SER A 87 -15.44 3.38 2.91
CA SER A 87 -15.53 4.32 4.03
C SER A 87 -14.58 5.51 3.81
N PRO A 88 -15.09 6.75 3.73
CA PRO A 88 -14.23 7.94 3.62
C PRO A 88 -13.28 8.11 4.81
N GLU A 89 -13.74 7.73 6.01
CA GLU A 89 -12.94 7.79 7.23
C GLU A 89 -11.76 6.80 7.18
N LEU A 90 -12.02 5.52 6.89
CA LEU A 90 -10.96 4.51 6.75
C LEU A 90 -10.00 4.83 5.62
N SER A 91 -10.50 5.41 4.52
CA SER A 91 -9.65 5.86 3.42
C SER A 91 -8.71 6.99 3.84
N THR A 92 -9.19 7.93 4.66
CA THR A 92 -8.36 9.00 5.22
C THR A 92 -7.30 8.44 6.15
N ILE A 93 -7.67 7.52 7.06
CA ILE A 93 -6.75 6.86 7.98
C ILE A 93 -5.68 6.05 7.21
N PHE A 94 -6.08 5.31 6.18
CA PHE A 94 -5.12 4.59 5.33
C PHE A 94 -4.07 5.53 4.70
N CYS A 95 -4.51 6.67 4.16
CA CYS A 95 -3.59 7.65 3.59
C CYS A 95 -2.65 8.25 4.64
N GLN A 96 -3.14 8.50 5.86
CA GLN A 96 -2.33 8.93 7.01
C GLN A 96 -1.31 7.87 7.41
N ASP A 97 -1.69 6.61 7.42
CA ASP A 97 -0.80 5.47 7.71
C ASP A 97 0.35 5.40 6.70
N VAL A 98 0.04 5.45 5.40
CA VAL A 98 1.07 5.45 4.35
C VAL A 98 2.02 6.64 4.50
N ALA A 99 1.49 7.85 4.71
CA ALA A 99 2.30 9.04 4.92
C ALA A 99 3.16 8.95 6.19
N THR A 100 2.65 8.32 7.25
CA THR A 100 3.38 8.07 8.50
C THR A 100 4.55 7.12 8.26
N LEU A 101 4.32 5.99 7.60
CA LEU A 101 5.39 5.03 7.28
C LEU A 101 6.47 5.66 6.39
N GLN A 102 6.08 6.48 5.42
CA GLN A 102 7.03 7.22 4.58
C GLN A 102 7.88 8.20 5.41
N LYS A 103 7.27 8.96 6.33
CA LYS A 103 7.99 9.87 7.24
C LYS A 103 8.94 9.14 8.18
N LEU A 104 8.64 7.89 8.52
CA LEU A 104 9.52 7.01 9.31
C LEU A 104 10.68 6.42 8.46
N GLY A 105 10.78 6.75 7.18
CA GLY A 105 11.85 6.31 6.29
C GLY A 105 11.64 4.95 5.63
N LEU A 106 10.41 4.44 5.63
CA LEU A 106 10.07 3.22 4.91
C LEU A 106 9.69 3.52 3.46
N LYS A 107 10.02 2.62 2.55
CA LYS A 107 9.67 2.70 1.13
C LYS A 107 8.36 1.96 0.88
N VAL A 108 7.27 2.70 0.70
CA VAL A 108 5.94 2.12 0.55
C VAL A 108 5.50 2.12 -0.91
N VAL A 109 5.00 0.99 -1.39
CA VAL A 109 4.31 0.86 -2.69
C VAL A 109 2.87 0.46 -2.40
N VAL A 110 1.91 1.15 -2.98
CA VAL A 110 0.48 0.82 -2.86
C VAL A 110 -0.01 0.22 -4.17
N VAL A 111 -0.63 -0.95 -4.10
CA VAL A 111 -1.41 -1.53 -5.21
C VAL A 111 -2.86 -1.56 -4.77
N HIS A 112 -3.76 -0.93 -5.52
CA HIS A 112 -5.14 -0.81 -5.08
C HIS A 112 -6.13 -1.61 -5.93
N GLY A 113 -7.22 -2.03 -5.32
CA GLY A 113 -8.40 -2.54 -6.00
C GLY A 113 -9.39 -1.42 -6.36
N GLY A 114 -10.66 -1.79 -6.50
CA GLY A 114 -11.75 -0.85 -6.79
C GLY A 114 -12.95 -1.53 -7.46
N GLY A 115 -13.21 -2.79 -7.08
CA GLY A 115 -14.35 -3.55 -7.63
C GLY A 115 -15.69 -2.81 -7.55
N PRO A 116 -16.07 -2.22 -6.40
CA PRO A 116 -17.29 -1.44 -6.27
C PRO A 116 -17.34 -0.24 -7.23
N GLN A 117 -16.22 0.47 -7.41
CA GLN A 117 -16.11 1.62 -8.29
C GLN A 117 -16.23 1.22 -9.77
N ILE A 118 -15.60 0.10 -10.15
CA ILE A 118 -15.76 -0.49 -11.48
C ILE A 118 -17.22 -0.84 -11.72
N ASN A 119 -17.88 -1.58 -10.81
CA ASN A 119 -19.27 -1.97 -10.94
C ASN A 119 -20.20 -0.76 -11.12
N ASN A 120 -19.97 0.30 -10.33
CA ASN A 120 -20.76 1.51 -10.40
C ASN A 120 -20.58 2.23 -11.75
N LEU A 121 -19.37 2.30 -12.27
CA LEU A 121 -19.10 2.91 -13.58
C LEU A 121 -19.69 2.08 -14.72
N LEU A 122 -19.46 0.76 -14.75
CA LEU A 122 -20.01 -0.13 -15.77
C LEU A 122 -21.55 -0.06 -15.82
N LYS A 123 -22.20 -0.02 -14.65
CA LYS A 123 -23.65 0.18 -14.57
C LYS A 123 -24.10 1.51 -15.19
N LYS A 124 -23.38 2.61 -14.96
CA LYS A 124 -23.69 3.92 -15.57
C LYS A 124 -23.47 3.92 -17.08
N LEU A 125 -22.54 3.12 -17.57
CA LEU A 125 -22.24 2.96 -19.00
C LEU A 125 -23.13 1.92 -19.69
N ASN A 126 -24.02 1.23 -18.95
CA ASN A 126 -24.82 0.10 -19.42
C ASN A 126 -23.98 -1.04 -19.99
N VAL A 127 -22.81 -1.30 -19.41
CA VAL A 127 -21.91 -2.41 -19.76
C VAL A 127 -22.15 -3.55 -18.78
N GLU A 128 -22.51 -4.72 -19.28
CA GLU A 128 -22.68 -5.94 -18.48
C GLU A 128 -21.33 -6.48 -18.03
N SER A 129 -21.30 -7.05 -16.83
CA SER A 129 -20.09 -7.60 -16.23
C SER A 129 -20.42 -8.84 -15.39
N SER A 130 -19.66 -9.90 -15.58
CA SER A 130 -19.81 -11.17 -14.87
C SER A 130 -18.49 -11.58 -14.22
N PHE A 131 -18.55 -12.61 -13.37
CA PHE A 131 -17.39 -13.16 -12.68
C PHE A 131 -17.30 -14.65 -12.95
N ALA A 132 -16.08 -15.14 -13.11
CA ALA A 132 -15.79 -16.56 -13.16
C ALA A 132 -15.93 -17.21 -11.76
N PRO A 133 -16.03 -18.55 -11.64
CA PRO A 133 -16.16 -19.25 -10.36
C PRO A 133 -15.03 -18.96 -9.36
N ASN A 134 -13.85 -18.64 -9.84
CA ASN A 134 -12.70 -18.25 -9.01
C ASN A 134 -12.74 -16.79 -8.52
N GLY A 135 -13.83 -16.04 -8.83
CA GLY A 135 -14.01 -14.65 -8.44
C GLY A 135 -13.31 -13.62 -9.33
N MET A 136 -12.63 -14.04 -10.39
CA MET A 136 -12.06 -13.10 -11.37
C MET A 136 -13.14 -12.53 -12.28
N ARG A 137 -13.04 -11.23 -12.59
CA ARG A 137 -13.98 -10.55 -13.50
C ARG A 137 -13.70 -10.97 -14.94
N ILE A 138 -14.70 -11.53 -15.61
CA ILE A 138 -14.63 -11.74 -17.06
C ILE A 138 -14.63 -10.34 -17.70
N SER A 139 -13.61 -10.05 -18.50
CA SER A 139 -13.30 -8.70 -18.95
C SER A 139 -13.30 -8.62 -20.47
N SER A 140 -14.47 -8.24 -21.07
CA SER A 140 -14.52 -7.81 -22.46
C SER A 140 -13.72 -6.51 -22.67
N ALA A 141 -13.56 -6.07 -23.90
CA ALA A 141 -12.87 -4.80 -24.21
C ALA A 141 -13.53 -3.61 -23.49
N GLU A 142 -14.88 -3.54 -23.52
CA GLU A 142 -15.65 -2.49 -22.87
C GLU A 142 -15.52 -2.54 -21.34
N VAL A 143 -15.48 -3.75 -20.77
CA VAL A 143 -15.27 -3.96 -19.33
C VAL A 143 -13.90 -3.49 -18.91
N VAL A 144 -12.85 -3.77 -19.69
CA VAL A 144 -11.46 -3.30 -19.39
C VAL A 144 -11.37 -1.79 -19.52
N GLU A 145 -11.99 -1.19 -20.54
CA GLU A 145 -12.03 0.26 -20.70
C GLU A 145 -12.70 0.91 -19.47
N GLY A 146 -13.88 0.43 -19.08
CA GLY A 146 -14.58 0.92 -17.89
C GLY A 146 -13.77 0.70 -16.60
N ALA A 147 -13.09 -0.45 -16.46
CA ALA A 147 -12.22 -0.71 -15.33
C ALA A 147 -11.01 0.26 -15.29
N ALA A 148 -10.38 0.51 -16.43
CA ALA A 148 -9.27 1.47 -16.55
C ALA A 148 -9.72 2.89 -16.19
N LEU A 149 -10.86 3.35 -16.68
CA LEU A 149 -11.41 4.67 -16.34
C LEU A 149 -11.68 4.80 -14.84
N ALA A 150 -12.34 3.80 -14.23
CA ALA A 150 -12.65 3.81 -12.80
C ALA A 150 -11.37 3.78 -11.94
N LEU A 151 -10.47 2.85 -12.23
CA LEU A 151 -9.28 2.64 -11.41
C LEU A 151 -8.26 3.76 -11.60
N CYS A 152 -7.87 4.07 -12.83
CA CYS A 152 -6.80 5.03 -13.09
C CYS A 152 -7.26 6.49 -12.97
N GLY A 153 -8.49 6.80 -13.37
CA GLY A 153 -9.02 8.16 -13.35
C GLY A 153 -9.51 8.61 -11.99
N GLN A 154 -10.18 7.74 -11.25
CA GLN A 154 -10.83 8.11 -9.98
C GLN A 154 -10.11 7.53 -8.77
N VAL A 155 -10.08 6.21 -8.62
CA VAL A 155 -9.59 5.55 -7.40
C VAL A 155 -8.12 5.88 -7.15
N ASN A 156 -7.29 5.67 -8.15
CA ASN A 156 -5.85 5.91 -8.10
C ASN A 156 -5.50 7.34 -7.69
N LYS A 157 -6.14 8.32 -8.32
CA LYS A 157 -5.87 9.74 -8.07
C LYS A 157 -6.34 10.17 -6.68
N ASN A 158 -7.47 9.63 -6.21
CA ASN A 158 -7.96 9.91 -4.86
C ASN A 158 -7.00 9.39 -3.78
N ILE A 159 -6.45 8.18 -3.95
CA ILE A 159 -5.48 7.61 -3.00
C ILE A 159 -4.19 8.42 -3.01
N ALA A 160 -3.61 8.69 -4.20
CA ALA A 160 -2.38 9.45 -4.29
C ALA A 160 -2.53 10.86 -3.69
N ASN A 161 -3.62 11.57 -4.02
CA ASN A 161 -3.93 12.87 -3.45
C ASN A 161 -4.15 12.80 -1.93
N GLY A 162 -4.85 11.77 -1.44
CA GLY A 162 -5.07 11.57 0.00
C GLY A 162 -3.77 11.40 0.78
N ILE A 163 -2.80 10.64 0.24
CA ILE A 163 -1.46 10.50 0.84
C ILE A 163 -0.73 11.86 0.86
N CYS A 164 -0.81 12.63 -0.24
CA CYS A 164 -0.22 13.97 -0.28
C CYS A 164 -0.88 14.92 0.73
N ASN A 165 -2.20 14.90 0.86
CA ASN A 165 -2.93 15.70 1.86
C ASN A 165 -2.57 15.32 3.30
N ALA A 166 -2.18 14.06 3.55
CA ALA A 166 -1.66 13.59 4.84
C ALA A 166 -0.18 13.97 5.07
N GLY A 167 0.42 14.71 4.13
CA GLY A 167 1.81 15.18 4.21
C GLY A 167 2.84 14.16 3.81
N GLY A 168 2.45 13.15 3.03
CA GLY A 168 3.33 12.26 2.28
C GLY A 168 3.60 12.79 0.87
N THR A 169 4.36 12.02 0.08
CA THR A 169 4.59 12.28 -1.35
C THR A 169 4.23 11.03 -2.14
N ALA A 170 3.26 11.13 -3.02
CA ALA A 170 2.78 9.99 -3.79
C ALA A 170 2.48 10.35 -5.25
N VAL A 171 2.61 9.38 -6.13
CA VAL A 171 2.22 9.48 -7.54
C VAL A 171 1.31 8.32 -7.91
N GLY A 172 0.18 8.63 -8.56
CA GLY A 172 -0.73 7.61 -9.07
C GLY A 172 -0.32 7.18 -10.49
N LEU A 173 -0.13 5.87 -10.65
CA LEU A 173 0.26 5.20 -11.89
C LEU A 173 -0.74 4.09 -12.23
N SER A 174 -0.88 3.79 -13.52
CA SER A 174 -1.39 2.50 -13.96
C SER A 174 -0.22 1.53 -14.19
N GLY A 175 -0.48 0.24 -14.28
CA GLY A 175 0.53 -0.73 -14.68
C GLY A 175 1.07 -0.51 -16.09
N ARG A 176 0.38 0.29 -16.92
CA ARG A 176 0.80 0.66 -18.28
C ARG A 176 1.87 1.75 -18.27
N ASP A 177 1.85 2.65 -17.28
CA ASP A 177 2.81 3.74 -17.19
C ASP A 177 4.21 3.18 -16.99
N ALA A 178 5.16 3.59 -17.82
CA ALA A 178 6.51 3.03 -17.85
C ALA A 178 6.56 1.49 -17.92
N LYS A 179 5.51 0.83 -18.44
CA LYS A 179 5.38 -0.64 -18.47
C LYS A 179 5.59 -1.27 -17.09
N VAL A 180 4.99 -0.66 -16.04
CA VAL A 180 5.14 -1.14 -14.66
C VAL A 180 4.63 -2.56 -14.50
N LEU A 181 3.54 -2.94 -15.19
CA LEU A 181 3.00 -4.31 -15.22
C LEU A 181 2.89 -4.78 -16.67
N GLU A 182 3.83 -5.58 -17.14
CA GLU A 182 3.73 -6.28 -18.41
C GLU A 182 3.05 -7.63 -18.21
N CYS A 183 2.02 -7.89 -18.99
CA CYS A 183 1.09 -8.99 -18.82
C CYS A 183 0.98 -9.84 -20.09
N GLU A 184 0.64 -11.11 -19.89
CA GLU A 184 0.08 -11.99 -20.91
C GLU A 184 -1.38 -12.28 -20.58
N LYS A 185 -2.15 -12.68 -21.59
CA LYS A 185 -3.53 -13.14 -21.40
C LYS A 185 -3.57 -14.26 -20.37
N GLN A 186 -4.41 -14.12 -19.36
CA GLN A 186 -4.63 -15.18 -18.37
C GLN A 186 -5.62 -16.20 -18.92
N LEU A 187 -5.21 -17.47 -18.90
CA LEU A 187 -6.07 -18.63 -19.16
C LEU A 187 -6.39 -19.32 -17.84
N GLU A 188 -7.64 -19.68 -17.62
CA GLU A 188 -8.08 -20.31 -16.37
C GLU A 188 -8.97 -21.52 -16.70
N ASP A 189 -8.51 -22.73 -16.41
CA ASP A 189 -9.25 -24.00 -16.52
C ASP A 189 -10.09 -24.13 -17.83
N GLY A 190 -9.55 -23.64 -18.94
CA GLY A 190 -10.22 -23.65 -20.25
C GLY A 190 -11.30 -22.56 -20.44
N ILE A 191 -11.50 -21.68 -19.46
CA ILE A 191 -12.40 -20.51 -19.55
C ILE A 191 -11.62 -19.32 -20.11
N ASP A 192 -12.12 -18.71 -21.19
CA ASP A 192 -11.60 -17.45 -21.69
C ASP A 192 -12.14 -16.30 -20.81
N LEU A 193 -11.26 -15.71 -20.04
CA LEU A 193 -11.58 -14.56 -19.20
C LEU A 193 -11.56 -13.22 -19.97
N GLY A 194 -11.34 -13.24 -21.28
CA GLY A 194 -11.18 -12.05 -22.11
C GLY A 194 -9.83 -11.34 -21.83
N PHE A 195 -9.88 -10.05 -21.59
CA PHE A 195 -8.70 -9.23 -21.34
C PHE A 195 -8.31 -9.21 -19.84
N VAL A 196 -8.20 -10.40 -19.24
CA VAL A 196 -7.61 -10.56 -17.91
C VAL A 196 -6.13 -10.90 -18.08
N GLY A 197 -5.28 -10.18 -17.34
CA GLY A 197 -3.83 -10.28 -17.45
C GLY A 197 -3.17 -11.03 -16.30
N SER A 198 -2.22 -11.91 -16.65
CA SER A 198 -1.23 -12.47 -15.73
C SER A 198 0.05 -11.65 -15.81
N VAL A 199 0.48 -11.05 -14.71
CA VAL A 199 1.70 -10.23 -14.67
C VAL A 199 2.93 -11.12 -14.85
N LYS A 200 3.74 -10.84 -15.88
CA LYS A 200 4.97 -11.58 -16.18
C LYS A 200 6.22 -10.79 -15.79
N ARG A 201 6.21 -9.49 -15.98
CA ARG A 201 7.34 -8.62 -15.61
C ARG A 201 6.83 -7.38 -14.89
N VAL A 202 7.65 -6.89 -13.96
CA VAL A 202 7.44 -5.63 -13.25
C VAL A 202 8.64 -4.72 -13.52
N ASN A 203 8.42 -3.49 -13.93
CA ASN A 203 9.49 -2.50 -14.09
C ASN A 203 9.98 -2.02 -12.72
N THR A 204 10.78 -2.86 -12.07
CA THR A 204 11.32 -2.61 -10.73
C THR A 204 12.29 -1.42 -10.71
N ASP A 205 13.02 -1.17 -11.80
CA ASP A 205 13.98 -0.07 -11.89
C ASP A 205 13.26 1.28 -11.80
N PHE A 206 12.13 1.40 -12.50
CA PHE A 206 11.32 2.62 -12.43
C PHE A 206 10.73 2.81 -11.03
N LEU A 207 10.16 1.76 -10.44
CA LEU A 207 9.59 1.83 -9.09
C LEU A 207 10.64 2.19 -8.04
N ARG A 208 11.84 1.59 -8.11
CA ARG A 208 12.95 1.92 -7.21
C ARG A 208 13.38 3.37 -7.31
N LYS A 209 13.49 3.92 -8.52
CA LYS A 209 13.82 5.34 -8.73
C LYS A 209 12.81 6.26 -8.04
N LEU A 210 11.52 5.97 -8.12
CA LEU A 210 10.49 6.74 -7.39
C LEU A 210 10.68 6.62 -5.87
N LEU A 211 10.90 5.42 -5.37
CA LEU A 211 11.11 5.18 -3.95
C LEU A 211 12.39 5.85 -3.42
N ASP A 212 13.45 5.89 -4.23
CA ASP A 212 14.73 6.50 -3.85
C ASP A 212 14.65 8.03 -3.74
N ILE A 213 13.77 8.66 -4.51
CA ILE A 213 13.47 10.10 -4.35
C ILE A 213 12.35 10.38 -3.35
N GLY A 214 11.94 9.37 -2.55
CA GLY A 214 10.93 9.52 -1.50
C GLY A 214 9.49 9.62 -2.01
N VAL A 215 9.19 9.10 -3.19
CA VAL A 215 7.83 9.09 -3.76
C VAL A 215 7.21 7.72 -3.62
N THR A 216 6.02 7.63 -3.02
CA THR A 216 5.20 6.42 -2.94
C THR A 216 4.46 6.19 -4.27
N PRO A 217 4.77 5.11 -5.03
CA PRO A 217 3.97 4.73 -6.19
C PRO A 217 2.63 4.15 -5.75
N VAL A 218 1.53 4.65 -6.31
CA VAL A 218 0.17 4.10 -6.15
C VAL A 218 -0.23 3.49 -7.47
N ILE A 219 -0.33 2.17 -7.54
CA ILE A 219 -0.46 1.41 -8.79
C ILE A 219 -1.91 0.93 -8.95
N ALA A 220 -2.57 1.36 -10.01
CA ALA A 220 -3.80 0.74 -10.49
C ALA A 220 -3.46 -0.53 -11.29
N PRO A 221 -4.10 -1.67 -11.01
CA PRO A 221 -3.77 -2.96 -11.63
C PRO A 221 -4.37 -3.08 -13.04
N ILE A 222 -4.01 -2.16 -13.91
CA ILE A 222 -4.28 -2.17 -15.35
C ILE A 222 -2.95 -2.31 -16.07
N GLY A 223 -2.67 -3.50 -16.58
CA GLY A 223 -1.41 -3.83 -17.23
C GLY A 223 -1.40 -3.60 -18.74
N CYS A 224 -0.23 -3.72 -19.35
CA CYS A 224 -0.04 -3.72 -20.80
C CYS A 224 0.42 -5.09 -21.29
N GLY A 225 0.01 -5.45 -22.49
CA GLY A 225 0.47 -6.63 -23.19
C GLY A 225 1.96 -6.55 -23.54
N MET A 226 2.57 -7.70 -23.72
CA MET A 226 3.99 -7.83 -24.05
C MET A 226 4.18 -7.74 -25.56
N ALA A 227 4.98 -6.76 -26.01
CA ALA A 227 5.25 -6.54 -27.44
C ALA A 227 5.87 -7.77 -28.13
N GLU A 228 6.70 -8.54 -27.41
CA GLU A 228 7.31 -9.77 -27.92
C GLU A 228 6.29 -10.87 -28.24
N ASN A 229 5.09 -10.80 -27.66
CA ASN A 229 3.98 -11.72 -27.94
C ASN A 229 3.02 -11.17 -29.01
N GLY A 230 3.33 -10.01 -29.63
CA GLY A 230 2.43 -9.32 -30.56
C GLY A 230 1.26 -8.63 -29.89
N GLU A 231 1.33 -8.39 -28.57
CA GLU A 231 0.26 -7.77 -27.76
C GLU A 231 0.54 -6.30 -27.43
N ASP A 232 1.40 -5.65 -28.22
CA ASP A 232 1.67 -4.21 -28.01
C ASP A 232 0.38 -3.38 -28.10
N GLY A 233 0.15 -2.56 -27.08
CA GLY A 233 -1.07 -1.77 -26.97
C GLY A 233 -2.28 -2.49 -26.35
N VAL A 234 -2.23 -3.82 -26.14
CA VAL A 234 -3.29 -4.55 -25.44
C VAL A 234 -3.33 -4.12 -23.99
N VAL A 235 -4.53 -3.92 -23.47
CA VAL A 235 -4.79 -3.51 -22.08
C VAL A 235 -5.40 -4.67 -21.32
N TYR A 236 -4.83 -4.98 -20.17
CA TYR A 236 -5.31 -6.05 -19.31
C TYR A 236 -5.82 -5.53 -17.97
N ASN A 237 -6.98 -6.04 -17.55
CA ASN A 237 -7.44 -5.95 -16.18
C ASN A 237 -6.73 -7.03 -15.35
N VAL A 238 -6.08 -6.63 -14.26
CA VAL A 238 -5.31 -7.55 -13.41
C VAL A 238 -5.95 -7.62 -12.03
N ASN A 239 -5.98 -8.81 -11.42
CA ASN A 239 -6.37 -8.95 -10.03
C ASN A 239 -5.38 -8.20 -9.13
N ALA A 240 -5.90 -7.33 -8.24
CA ALA A 240 -5.06 -6.47 -7.41
C ALA A 240 -4.20 -7.24 -6.39
N ASP A 241 -4.67 -8.39 -5.89
CA ASP A 241 -3.90 -9.23 -4.97
C ASP A 241 -2.73 -9.90 -5.72
N VAL A 242 -3.00 -10.40 -6.94
CA VAL A 242 -1.97 -10.96 -7.83
C VAL A 242 -0.93 -9.89 -8.19
N ALA A 243 -1.37 -8.70 -8.58
CA ALA A 243 -0.48 -7.59 -8.92
C ALA A 243 0.41 -7.20 -7.73
N ALA A 244 -0.18 -7.09 -6.53
CA ALA A 244 0.56 -6.73 -5.32
C ALA A 244 1.60 -7.78 -4.94
N GLY A 245 1.24 -9.06 -4.98
CA GLY A 245 2.16 -10.18 -4.74
C GLY A 245 3.32 -10.18 -5.74
N ARG A 246 3.02 -9.97 -7.03
CA ARG A 246 4.05 -9.94 -8.07
C ARG A 246 4.99 -8.74 -7.92
N VAL A 247 4.44 -7.55 -7.70
CA VAL A 247 5.22 -6.33 -7.44
C VAL A 247 6.12 -6.52 -6.21
N ALA A 248 5.59 -7.11 -5.14
CA ALA A 248 6.36 -7.37 -3.93
C ALA A 248 7.51 -8.37 -4.16
N GLY A 249 7.25 -9.47 -4.86
CA GLY A 249 8.25 -10.47 -5.20
C GLY A 249 9.38 -9.90 -6.04
N GLU A 250 9.07 -9.24 -7.15
CA GLU A 250 10.07 -8.66 -8.05
C GLU A 250 10.88 -7.53 -7.38
N LEU A 251 10.27 -6.74 -6.52
CA LEU A 251 10.96 -5.74 -5.70
C LEU A 251 11.76 -6.36 -4.55
N ARG A 252 11.61 -7.66 -4.27
CA ARG A 252 12.14 -8.34 -3.08
C ARG A 252 11.77 -7.59 -1.81
N ALA A 253 10.49 -7.25 -1.71
CA ALA A 253 9.97 -6.48 -0.59
C ALA A 253 10.18 -7.23 0.74
N ALA A 254 10.43 -6.48 1.80
CA ALA A 254 10.48 -7.06 3.14
C ALA A 254 9.12 -7.62 3.56
N ARG A 255 8.05 -6.97 3.12
CA ARG A 255 6.67 -7.38 3.43
C ARG A 255 5.73 -7.08 2.28
N VAL A 256 4.71 -7.93 2.12
CA VAL A 256 3.47 -7.58 1.42
C VAL A 256 2.32 -7.67 2.41
N ILE A 257 1.47 -6.64 2.43
CA ILE A 257 0.34 -6.55 3.36
C ILE A 257 -0.95 -6.48 2.54
N PHE A 258 -1.80 -7.50 2.70
CA PHE A 258 -3.12 -7.58 2.09
C PHE A 258 -4.15 -7.05 3.08
N LEU A 259 -4.57 -5.80 2.92
CA LEU A 259 -5.70 -5.24 3.65
C LEU A 259 -7.00 -5.80 3.06
N THR A 260 -7.77 -6.47 3.89
CA THR A 260 -8.98 -7.21 3.50
C THR A 260 -10.10 -6.98 4.52
N ASP A 261 -11.25 -7.62 4.31
CA ASP A 261 -12.44 -7.49 5.17
C ASP A 261 -12.52 -8.61 6.22
N ILE A 262 -11.40 -9.25 6.53
CA ILE A 262 -11.31 -10.35 7.49
C ILE A 262 -10.11 -10.15 8.40
N ALA A 263 -10.22 -10.63 9.65
CA ALA A 263 -9.14 -10.49 10.64
C ALA A 263 -7.84 -11.23 10.27
N GLY A 264 -7.93 -12.25 9.43
CA GLY A 264 -6.85 -13.14 9.03
C GLY A 264 -7.36 -14.54 8.80
N VAL A 265 -6.48 -15.53 8.84
CA VAL A 265 -6.84 -16.95 8.75
C VAL A 265 -7.31 -17.45 10.12
N LEU A 266 -8.48 -18.05 10.15
CA LEU A 266 -9.06 -18.62 11.37
C LEU A 266 -8.98 -20.14 11.34
N ASP A 267 -8.80 -20.77 12.51
CA ASP A 267 -8.97 -22.20 12.69
C ASP A 267 -10.46 -22.62 12.71
N LYS A 268 -10.72 -23.92 12.96
CA LYS A 268 -12.08 -24.46 13.03
C LYS A 268 -12.87 -23.91 14.22
N GLU A 269 -12.20 -23.50 15.27
CA GLU A 269 -12.74 -22.88 16.48
C GLU A 269 -12.90 -21.35 16.35
N LYS A 270 -12.63 -20.79 15.15
CA LYS A 270 -12.64 -19.36 14.82
C LYS A 270 -11.58 -18.53 15.56
N SER A 271 -10.52 -19.15 16.05
CA SER A 271 -9.36 -18.47 16.61
C SER A 271 -8.40 -18.04 15.50
N LEU A 272 -7.79 -16.85 15.65
CA LEU A 272 -6.86 -16.32 14.67
C LEU A 272 -5.54 -17.09 14.65
N LEU A 273 -5.17 -17.63 13.50
CA LEU A 273 -3.89 -18.25 13.26
C LEU A 273 -2.86 -17.15 12.92
N LYS A 274 -2.07 -16.74 13.89
CA LYS A 274 -1.19 -15.58 13.78
C LYS A 274 -0.01 -15.80 12.82
N LYS A 275 0.55 -17.02 12.80
CA LYS A 275 1.72 -17.37 11.97
C LYS A 275 1.49 -18.69 11.27
N LEU A 276 1.76 -18.74 9.98
CA LEU A 276 1.64 -19.93 9.16
C LEU A 276 2.89 -20.06 8.27
N SER A 277 3.39 -21.28 8.13
CA SER A 277 4.29 -21.63 7.05
C SER A 277 3.51 -21.90 5.76
N MET A 278 4.21 -21.97 4.63
CA MET A 278 3.58 -22.38 3.36
C MET A 278 3.02 -23.80 3.41
N ASP A 279 3.62 -24.68 4.21
CA ASP A 279 3.11 -26.06 4.39
C ASP A 279 1.90 -26.11 5.30
N ASP A 280 1.84 -25.27 6.35
CA ASP A 280 0.62 -25.11 7.16
C ASP A 280 -0.57 -24.70 6.29
N VAL A 281 -0.38 -23.73 5.38
CA VAL A 281 -1.43 -23.29 4.46
C VAL A 281 -1.93 -24.44 3.60
N LYS A 282 -1.05 -25.27 3.05
CA LYS A 282 -1.44 -26.44 2.26
C LYS A 282 -2.28 -27.44 3.08
N ASN A 283 -1.82 -27.74 4.30
CA ASN A 283 -2.49 -28.67 5.20
C ASN A 283 -3.88 -28.14 5.60
N LEU A 284 -4.00 -26.84 5.92
CA LEU A 284 -5.26 -26.21 6.31
C LEU A 284 -6.26 -26.10 5.14
N ILE A 285 -5.79 -26.07 3.89
CA ILE A 285 -6.65 -26.20 2.71
C ILE A 285 -7.09 -27.66 2.54
N ALA A 286 -6.18 -28.62 2.67
CA ALA A 286 -6.46 -30.03 2.49
C ALA A 286 -7.45 -30.57 3.54
N ASP A 287 -7.36 -30.12 4.79
CA ASP A 287 -8.27 -30.51 5.87
C ASP A 287 -9.54 -29.66 5.96
N GLN A 288 -9.76 -28.78 4.99
CA GLN A 288 -10.91 -27.89 4.86
C GLN A 288 -11.07 -26.86 5.99
N THR A 289 -10.02 -26.54 6.73
CA THR A 289 -10.02 -25.40 7.67
C THR A 289 -10.06 -24.08 6.89
N ILE A 290 -9.29 -23.99 5.81
CA ILE A 290 -9.35 -22.86 4.89
C ILE A 290 -10.25 -23.23 3.71
N THR A 291 -11.34 -22.48 3.53
CA THR A 291 -12.36 -22.74 2.50
C THR A 291 -12.80 -21.46 1.79
N GLY A 292 -13.52 -21.63 0.68
CA GLY A 292 -14.21 -20.53 -0.03
C GLY A 292 -13.29 -19.37 -0.40
N GLY A 293 -13.74 -18.15 -0.13
CA GLY A 293 -13.03 -16.91 -0.49
C GLY A 293 -11.68 -16.68 0.23
N MET A 294 -11.34 -17.51 1.25
CA MET A 294 -10.03 -17.44 1.90
C MET A 294 -8.96 -18.15 1.07
N ILE A 295 -9.28 -19.21 0.33
CA ILE A 295 -8.32 -19.96 -0.48
C ILE A 295 -7.53 -19.06 -1.42
N PRO A 296 -8.15 -18.23 -2.28
CA PRO A 296 -7.37 -17.34 -3.15
C PRO A 296 -6.51 -16.34 -2.38
N LYS A 297 -6.95 -15.84 -1.22
CA LYS A 297 -6.18 -14.88 -0.43
C LYS A 297 -4.89 -15.49 0.12
N VAL A 298 -4.96 -16.68 0.72
CA VAL A 298 -3.76 -17.37 1.21
C VAL A 298 -2.87 -17.85 0.07
N SER A 299 -3.46 -18.22 -1.08
CA SER A 299 -2.68 -18.58 -2.27
C SER A 299 -1.86 -17.41 -2.78
N TYR A 300 -2.44 -16.23 -2.94
CA TYR A 300 -1.70 -15.03 -3.36
C TYR A 300 -0.62 -14.62 -2.36
N ALA A 301 -0.89 -14.75 -1.06
CA ALA A 301 0.10 -14.50 -0.01
C ALA A 301 1.26 -15.52 -0.07
N THR A 302 0.95 -16.81 -0.25
CA THR A 302 1.94 -17.89 -0.41
C THR A 302 2.78 -17.68 -1.67
N ASP A 303 2.15 -17.30 -2.78
CA ASP A 303 2.87 -17.04 -4.04
C ASP A 303 3.83 -15.85 -3.92
N ALA A 304 3.45 -14.79 -3.20
CA ALA A 304 4.33 -13.68 -2.90
C ALA A 304 5.58 -14.14 -2.10
N VAL A 305 5.40 -15.02 -1.11
CA VAL A 305 6.52 -15.61 -0.35
C VAL A 305 7.41 -16.46 -1.24
N ARG A 306 6.83 -17.28 -2.14
CA ARG A 306 7.60 -18.07 -3.13
C ARG A 306 8.42 -17.19 -4.07
N LEU A 307 7.93 -16.00 -4.39
CA LEU A 307 8.63 -14.99 -5.19
C LEU A 307 9.73 -14.25 -4.41
N GLY A 308 9.94 -14.57 -3.13
CA GLY A 308 11.04 -14.03 -2.32
C GLY A 308 10.68 -12.92 -1.35
N VAL A 309 9.38 -12.63 -1.13
CA VAL A 309 8.95 -11.74 -0.05
C VAL A 309 9.18 -12.44 1.29
N LYS A 310 9.77 -11.73 2.27
CA LYS A 310 10.11 -12.32 3.57
C LYS A 310 8.89 -12.67 4.42
N GLY A 311 7.78 -11.95 4.26
CA GLY A 311 6.52 -12.21 4.93
C GLY A 311 5.33 -11.59 4.21
N ALA A 312 4.27 -12.36 4.06
CA ALA A 312 2.99 -11.92 3.50
C ALA A 312 1.95 -11.87 4.62
N PHE A 313 1.31 -10.72 4.79
CA PHE A 313 0.41 -10.41 5.89
C PHE A 313 -1.01 -10.27 5.37
N ILE A 314 -1.97 -10.91 6.04
CA ILE A 314 -3.40 -10.77 5.78
C ILE A 314 -4.01 -10.14 7.02
N THR A 315 -4.54 -8.94 6.92
CA THR A 315 -5.08 -8.19 8.07
C THR A 315 -6.34 -7.41 7.73
N ASP A 316 -7.15 -7.11 8.74
CA ASP A 316 -8.42 -6.42 8.59
C ASP A 316 -8.22 -4.92 8.32
N GLY A 317 -8.44 -4.50 7.09
CA GLY A 317 -8.35 -3.10 6.68
C GLY A 317 -9.48 -2.21 7.20
N ARG A 318 -10.49 -2.77 7.90
CA ARG A 318 -11.57 -2.00 8.55
C ARG A 318 -11.16 -1.52 9.94
N VAL A 319 -10.07 -2.05 10.49
CA VAL A 319 -9.53 -1.58 11.77
C VAL A 319 -8.74 -0.28 11.53
N PRO A 320 -9.03 0.81 12.23
CA PRO A 320 -8.27 2.03 12.13
C PRO A 320 -6.77 1.79 12.39
N HIS A 321 -5.90 2.39 11.59
CA HIS A 321 -4.45 2.24 11.67
C HIS A 321 -3.91 0.80 11.54
N ALA A 322 -4.67 -0.10 10.92
CA ALA A 322 -4.27 -1.49 10.72
C ALA A 322 -2.91 -1.62 10.01
N LEU A 323 -2.63 -0.76 9.03
CA LEU A 323 -1.38 -0.78 8.28
C LEU A 323 -0.18 -0.41 9.17
N VAL A 324 -0.26 0.69 9.90
CA VAL A 324 0.82 1.12 10.81
C VAL A 324 1.03 0.09 11.91
N ASN A 325 -0.07 -0.42 12.50
CA ASN A 325 -0.01 -1.44 13.53
C ASN A 325 0.70 -2.71 13.03
N GLU A 326 0.32 -3.23 11.85
CA GLU A 326 0.94 -4.44 11.27
C GLU A 326 2.43 -4.24 10.96
N VAL A 327 2.81 -3.06 10.47
CA VAL A 327 4.21 -2.76 10.14
C VAL A 327 5.05 -2.59 11.41
N LEU A 328 4.56 -1.86 12.42
CA LEU A 328 5.35 -1.47 13.58
C LEU A 328 5.39 -2.52 14.69
N THR A 329 4.48 -3.49 14.72
CA THR A 329 4.49 -4.60 15.69
C THR A 329 5.37 -5.78 15.28
N LEU A 330 6.18 -5.64 14.23
CA LEU A 330 7.10 -6.68 13.69
C LEU A 330 6.37 -7.97 13.25
N GLY A 331 5.10 -7.88 12.91
CA GLY A 331 4.31 -9.06 12.54
C GLY A 331 4.18 -10.02 13.72
N SER A 332 3.97 -9.49 14.94
CA SER A 332 3.60 -10.31 16.10
C SER A 332 2.32 -11.10 15.84
N GLY A 333 1.60 -10.77 14.74
CA GLY A 333 0.33 -11.36 14.37
C GLY A 333 -0.81 -10.87 15.26
N GLU A 334 -0.63 -9.77 15.98
CA GLU A 334 -1.71 -9.22 16.80
C GLU A 334 -2.82 -8.61 15.96
N GLY A 335 -2.50 -8.16 14.74
CA GLY A 335 -3.45 -7.55 13.81
C GLY A 335 -3.93 -8.47 12.68
N GLY A 336 -3.30 -9.65 12.48
CA GLY A 336 -3.61 -10.49 11.32
C GLY A 336 -2.86 -11.82 11.31
N THR A 337 -2.76 -12.42 10.13
CA THR A 337 -1.98 -13.64 9.88
C THR A 337 -0.76 -13.31 9.05
N VAL A 338 0.43 -13.74 9.47
CA VAL A 338 1.63 -13.74 8.64
C VAL A 338 1.90 -15.11 8.05
N ILE A 339 2.16 -15.16 6.74
CA ILE A 339 2.66 -16.34 6.02
C ILE A 339 4.12 -16.08 5.67
N SER A 340 5.00 -17.01 6.02
CA SER A 340 6.43 -16.93 5.75
C SER A 340 6.99 -18.27 5.25
N GLY A 341 8.18 -18.23 4.64
CA GLY A 341 8.91 -19.42 4.19
C GLY A 341 9.59 -20.16 5.32
#